data_779ed25e809a2330e7f1b1015519fef2
#
_entry.id   779ed25e809a2330e7f1b1015519fef2
#
_cell.length_a   1.000
_cell.length_b   1.000
_cell.length_c   1.000
_cell.angle_alpha   90.00
_cell.angle_beta   90.00
_cell.angle_gamma   90.00
#
_symmetry.space_group_name_H-M   'P 1'
#
loop_
_entity.id
_entity.type
_entity.pdbx_description
1 polymer ?
#
loop_
_entity_poly.entity_id
_entity_poly.type
_entity_poly.pdbx_seq_one_letter_code
_entity_poly.pdbx_strand_id
1 'polypeptide(L)'
;MNYTMERWTVSKSSDLYGVTEWGGGFFFVAENGDMMVMPEPGATDRAVSLAAVANGVRERGLDMPVLLRIENILDAQITNLNETFRTAMEELGYTGSFMGAYPIKVNQ
;
A
#
# COMPACT_ATOMS: atom_id res chain seq x y z
N MET A 1 25.77 -4.25 34.54
CA MET A 1 25.39 -4.52 33.14
C MET A 1 24.88 -3.22 32.54
N ASN A 2 25.62 -2.62 31.62
CA ASN A 2 25.20 -1.38 30.97
C ASN A 2 24.23 -1.74 29.84
N TYR A 3 22.94 -1.52 30.05
CA TYR A 3 21.98 -1.59 28.95
C TYR A 3 22.12 -0.30 28.14
N THR A 4 22.80 -0.35 27.01
CA THR A 4 22.77 0.71 26.03
C THR A 4 21.40 0.62 25.35
N MET A 5 20.48 1.53 25.68
CA MET A 5 19.22 1.63 24.95
C MET A 5 19.53 2.05 23.51
N GLU A 6 19.33 1.14 22.61
CA GLU A 6 19.53 1.38 21.19
C GLU A 6 18.49 2.40 20.68
N ARG A 7 18.98 3.45 20.02
CA ARG A 7 18.09 4.50 19.53
C ARG A 7 17.09 3.93 18.51
N TRP A 8 15.82 4.27 18.66
CA TRP A 8 14.78 3.94 17.71
C TRP A 8 15.00 4.63 16.36
N THR A 9 14.77 3.93 15.27
CA THR A 9 14.88 4.44 13.89
C THR A 9 13.65 4.11 13.08
N VAL A 10 13.41 4.84 11.98
CA VAL A 10 12.34 4.54 11.03
C VAL A 10 12.48 3.15 10.41
N SER A 11 13.72 2.68 10.17
CA SER A 11 13.95 1.31 9.71
C SER A 11 13.46 0.28 10.70
N LYS A 12 13.76 0.44 11.98
CA LYS A 12 13.27 -0.44 13.04
C LYS A 12 11.74 -0.44 13.14
N SER A 13 11.12 0.72 12.92
CA SER A 13 9.67 0.84 12.86
C SER A 13 9.10 0.07 11.67
N SER A 14 9.67 0.27 10.49
CA SER A 14 9.27 -0.45 9.27
C SER A 14 9.38 -1.97 9.45
N ASP A 15 10.49 -2.43 10.03
CA ASP A 15 10.73 -3.86 10.27
C ASP A 15 9.76 -4.43 11.31
N LEU A 16 9.55 -3.71 12.43
CA LEU A 16 8.66 -4.16 13.50
C LEU A 16 7.20 -4.32 13.02
N TYR A 17 6.74 -3.39 12.22
CA TYR A 17 5.36 -3.40 11.69
C TYR A 17 5.23 -4.11 10.34
N GLY A 18 6.32 -4.64 9.80
CA GLY A 18 6.33 -5.38 8.53
C GLY A 18 5.87 -4.57 7.33
N VAL A 19 6.16 -3.26 7.30
CA VAL A 19 5.64 -2.34 6.28
C VAL A 19 6.08 -2.74 4.88
N THR A 20 7.32 -3.19 4.75
CA THR A 20 7.86 -3.64 3.46
C THR A 20 7.15 -4.88 2.94
N GLU A 21 6.79 -5.81 3.84
CA GLU A 21 6.15 -7.07 3.49
C GLU A 21 4.69 -6.89 3.07
N TRP A 22 3.87 -6.26 3.92
CA TRP A 22 2.45 -6.08 3.60
C TRP A 22 2.18 -4.90 2.65
N GLY A 23 3.09 -3.93 2.61
CA GLY A 23 2.88 -2.68 1.86
C GLY A 23 2.95 -2.84 0.33
N GLY A 24 3.51 -3.96 -0.17
CA GLY A 24 3.56 -4.26 -1.60
C GLY A 24 4.26 -3.20 -2.45
N GLY A 25 5.14 -2.39 -1.86
CA GLY A 25 5.81 -1.28 -2.53
C GLY A 25 5.03 0.04 -2.57
N PHE A 26 3.79 0.06 -2.03
CA PHE A 26 2.96 1.29 -1.99
C PHE A 26 3.12 2.09 -0.71
N PHE A 27 3.64 1.49 0.37
CA PHE A 27 3.74 2.11 1.69
C PHE A 27 5.18 2.15 2.17
N PHE A 28 5.52 3.21 2.89
CA PHE A 28 6.80 3.32 3.58
C PHE A 28 6.68 4.25 4.80
N VAL A 29 7.67 4.18 5.69
CA VAL A 29 7.77 5.09 6.84
C VAL A 29 8.74 6.22 6.48
N ALA A 30 8.26 7.45 6.51
CA ALA A 30 9.08 8.64 6.24
C ALA A 30 10.04 8.95 7.39
N GLU A 31 11.03 9.82 7.17
CA GLU A 31 12.02 10.21 8.18
C GLU A 31 11.40 10.83 9.44
N ASN A 32 10.26 11.51 9.30
CA ASN A 32 9.49 12.07 10.41
C ASN A 32 8.63 11.04 11.16
N GLY A 33 8.62 9.78 10.72
CA GLY A 33 7.83 8.69 11.30
C GLY A 33 6.44 8.51 10.71
N ASP A 34 6.02 9.34 9.78
CA ASP A 34 4.71 9.20 9.15
C ASP A 34 4.64 7.97 8.23
N MET A 35 3.53 7.26 8.29
CA MET A 35 3.19 6.26 7.29
C MET A 35 2.78 6.97 6.00
N MET A 36 3.54 6.74 4.94
CA MET A 36 3.30 7.30 3.63
C MET A 36 2.69 6.27 2.68
N VAL A 37 1.84 6.73 1.79
CA VAL A 37 1.29 5.92 0.70
C VAL A 37 1.64 6.55 -0.65
N MET A 38 2.04 5.72 -1.59
CA MET A 38 2.37 6.11 -2.96
C MET A 38 1.26 5.67 -3.93
N PRO A 39 0.97 6.43 -4.98
CA PRO A 39 -0.01 6.04 -6.01
C PRO A 39 0.45 4.84 -6.84
N GLU A 40 1.75 4.64 -6.94
CA GLU A 40 2.42 3.51 -7.61
C GLU A 40 3.76 3.25 -6.92
N PRO A 41 4.30 2.02 -6.97
CA PRO A 41 5.58 1.71 -6.35
C PRO A 41 6.72 2.62 -6.88
N GLY A 42 7.48 3.21 -5.94
CA GLY A 42 8.60 4.09 -6.26
C GLY A 42 8.26 5.56 -6.50
N ALA A 43 6.99 5.94 -6.54
CA ALA A 43 6.56 7.33 -6.74
C ALA A 43 6.62 8.16 -5.44
N THR A 44 7.79 8.25 -4.83
CA THR A 44 8.01 8.92 -3.53
C THR A 44 7.73 10.42 -3.57
N ASP A 45 7.91 11.06 -4.72
CA ASP A 45 7.59 12.47 -4.96
C ASP A 45 6.08 12.78 -4.93
N ARG A 46 5.24 11.75 -5.10
CA ARG A 46 3.78 11.83 -5.04
C ARG A 46 3.18 11.16 -3.81
N ALA A 47 4.02 10.81 -2.84
CA ALA A 47 3.58 10.16 -1.62
C ALA A 47 2.77 11.10 -0.73
N VAL A 48 1.78 10.54 -0.04
CA VAL A 48 0.87 11.28 0.86
C VAL A 48 0.94 10.67 2.26
N SER A 49 1.02 11.51 3.29
CA SER A 49 0.96 11.08 4.68
C SER A 49 -0.46 10.64 5.06
N LEU A 50 -0.60 9.41 5.56
CA LEU A 50 -1.89 8.92 6.08
C LEU A 50 -2.35 9.72 7.30
N ALA A 51 -1.43 10.20 8.14
CA ALA A 51 -1.76 11.07 9.27
C ALA A 51 -2.34 12.41 8.79
N ALA A 52 -1.77 12.99 7.74
CA ALA A 52 -2.29 14.22 7.13
C ALA A 52 -3.70 14.01 6.54
N VAL A 53 -3.93 12.88 5.88
CA VAL A 53 -5.26 12.52 5.36
C VAL A 53 -6.28 12.38 6.49
N ALA A 54 -5.94 11.65 7.55
CA ALA A 54 -6.81 11.46 8.71
C ALA A 54 -7.16 12.79 9.39
N ASN A 55 -6.19 13.68 9.56
CA ASN A 55 -6.42 15.02 10.10
C ASN A 55 -7.33 15.85 9.19
N GLY A 56 -7.12 15.83 7.88
CA GLY A 56 -7.99 16.51 6.92
C GLY A 56 -9.44 16.00 6.93
N VAL A 57 -9.64 14.71 7.16
CA VAL A 57 -10.98 14.11 7.34
C VAL A 57 -11.65 14.65 8.61
N ARG A 58 -10.91 14.71 9.73
CA ARG A 58 -11.41 15.26 11.00
C ARG A 58 -11.77 16.75 10.89
N GLU A 59 -10.93 17.54 10.22
CA GLU A 59 -11.17 18.96 10.00
C GLU A 59 -12.45 19.23 9.19
N ARG A 60 -12.85 18.27 8.35
CA ARG A 60 -14.14 18.31 7.62
C ARG A 60 -15.33 17.85 8.44
N GLY A 61 -15.15 17.58 9.73
CA GLY A 61 -16.20 17.20 10.67
C GLY A 61 -16.62 15.74 10.64
N LEU A 62 -15.79 14.86 10.09
CA LEU A 62 -16.04 13.42 10.12
C LEU A 62 -15.37 12.79 11.34
N ASP A 63 -16.10 11.89 12.00
CA ASP A 63 -15.64 11.19 13.19
C ASP A 63 -14.80 9.94 12.81
N MET A 64 -13.90 9.56 13.72
CA MET A 64 -13.16 8.30 13.64
C MET A 64 -13.96 7.16 14.30
N PRO A 65 -13.81 5.91 13.86
CA PRO A 65 -12.89 5.43 12.83
C PRO A 65 -13.38 5.71 11.39
N VAL A 66 -12.41 5.75 10.45
CA VAL A 66 -12.66 6.00 9.03
C VAL A 66 -11.99 4.90 8.20
N LEU A 67 -12.69 4.40 7.20
CA LEU A 67 -12.13 3.51 6.19
C LEU A 67 -11.60 4.36 5.02
N LEU A 68 -10.29 4.24 4.76
CA LEU A 68 -9.65 4.87 3.60
C LEU A 68 -9.48 3.84 2.49
N ARG A 69 -9.93 4.18 1.29
CA ARG A 69 -9.69 3.41 0.07
C ARG A 69 -8.86 4.24 -0.89
N ILE A 70 -7.77 3.66 -1.37
CA ILE A 70 -6.83 4.32 -2.27
C ILE A 70 -6.98 3.70 -3.65
N GLU A 71 -7.73 4.36 -4.51
CA GLU A 71 -8.09 3.86 -5.84
C GLU A 71 -6.86 3.53 -6.70
N ASN A 72 -5.80 4.34 -6.61
CA ASN A 72 -4.56 4.09 -7.34
C ASN A 72 -3.95 2.70 -7.04
N ILE A 73 -4.02 2.26 -5.78
CA ILE A 73 -3.52 0.93 -5.40
C ILE A 73 -4.40 -0.16 -6.02
N LEU A 74 -5.72 0.03 -5.99
CA LEU A 74 -6.67 -0.91 -6.59
C LEU A 74 -6.42 -1.04 -8.10
N ASP A 75 -6.33 0.08 -8.81
CA ASP A 75 -6.04 0.11 -10.24
C ASP A 75 -4.72 -0.56 -10.59
N ALA A 76 -3.66 -0.24 -9.84
CA ALA A 76 -2.34 -0.84 -10.04
C ALA A 76 -2.37 -2.36 -9.81
N GLN A 77 -3.06 -2.84 -8.79
CA GLN A 77 -3.14 -4.27 -8.47
C GLN A 77 -3.99 -5.04 -9.49
N ILE A 78 -5.11 -4.48 -9.93
CA ILE A 78 -5.93 -5.10 -10.99
C ILE A 78 -5.14 -5.17 -12.30
N THR A 79 -4.46 -4.10 -12.67
CA THR A 79 -3.61 -4.05 -13.86
C THR A 79 -2.49 -5.08 -13.78
N ASN A 80 -1.75 -5.13 -12.67
CA ASN A 80 -0.66 -6.08 -12.46
C ASN A 80 -1.14 -7.53 -12.55
N LEU A 81 -2.29 -7.85 -11.95
CA LEU A 81 -2.86 -9.19 -12.01
C LEU A 81 -3.16 -9.60 -13.47
N ASN A 82 -3.84 -8.74 -14.22
CA ASN A 82 -4.18 -9.02 -15.60
C ASN A 82 -2.95 -9.12 -16.51
N GLU A 83 -1.97 -8.23 -16.33
CA GLU A 83 -0.73 -8.26 -17.10
C GLU A 83 0.12 -9.50 -16.80
N THR A 84 0.17 -9.93 -15.55
CA THR A 84 0.88 -11.15 -15.15
C THR A 84 0.31 -12.37 -15.87
N PHE A 85 -1.01 -12.53 -15.91
CA PHE A 85 -1.64 -13.62 -16.66
C PHE A 85 -1.42 -13.50 -18.15
N ARG A 86 -1.55 -12.30 -18.74
CA ARG A 86 -1.31 -12.08 -20.16
C ARG A 86 0.13 -12.45 -20.56
N THR A 87 1.10 -12.01 -19.79
CA THR A 87 2.52 -12.33 -20.02
C THR A 87 2.76 -13.85 -19.95
N ALA A 88 2.22 -14.52 -18.95
CA ALA A 88 2.35 -15.98 -18.82
C ALA A 88 1.69 -16.71 -20.00
N MET A 89 0.54 -16.25 -20.47
CA MET A 89 -0.14 -16.83 -21.64
C MET A 89 0.71 -16.68 -22.90
N GLU A 90 1.31 -15.50 -23.13
CA GLU A 90 2.18 -15.23 -24.27
C GLU A 90 3.44 -16.11 -24.22
N GLU A 91 4.11 -16.18 -23.09
CA GLU A 91 5.33 -16.98 -22.90
C GLU A 91 5.10 -18.49 -23.10
N LEU A 92 3.94 -18.98 -22.71
CA LEU A 92 3.58 -20.40 -22.82
C LEU A 92 2.83 -20.75 -24.11
N GLY A 93 2.58 -19.76 -24.98
CA GLY A 93 1.82 -19.95 -26.21
C GLY A 93 0.37 -20.37 -25.99
N TYR A 94 -0.23 -19.96 -24.87
CA TYR A 94 -1.62 -20.26 -24.54
C TYR A 94 -2.57 -19.39 -25.39
N THR A 95 -3.44 -20.03 -26.16
CA THR A 95 -4.35 -19.34 -27.09
C THR A 95 -5.77 -19.12 -26.56
N GLY A 96 -6.04 -19.53 -25.32
CA GLY A 96 -7.31 -19.30 -24.65
C GLY A 96 -7.47 -17.85 -24.17
N SER A 97 -8.55 -17.58 -23.47
CA SER A 97 -8.81 -16.30 -22.83
C SER A 97 -8.62 -16.37 -21.30
N PHE A 98 -8.31 -15.23 -20.70
CA PHE A 98 -8.33 -15.04 -19.26
C PHE A 98 -9.40 -14.04 -18.89
N MET A 99 -10.16 -14.35 -17.83
CA MET A 99 -11.15 -13.45 -17.26
C MET A 99 -11.03 -13.50 -15.74
N GLY A 100 -10.60 -12.39 -15.14
CA GLY A 100 -10.57 -12.24 -13.69
C GLY A 100 -11.98 -12.09 -13.12
N ALA A 101 -12.29 -12.81 -12.04
CA ALA A 101 -13.55 -12.68 -11.33
C ALA A 101 -13.29 -12.31 -9.86
N TYR A 102 -13.97 -11.28 -9.39
CA TYR A 102 -13.89 -10.82 -8.00
C TYR A 102 -15.26 -10.95 -7.31
N PRO A 103 -15.38 -11.75 -6.24
CA PRO A 103 -16.63 -11.92 -5.53
C PRO A 103 -16.90 -10.71 -4.62
N ILE A 104 -17.97 -9.97 -4.88
CA ILE A 104 -18.42 -8.86 -4.03
C ILE A 104 -19.39 -9.40 -2.98
N LYS A 105 -18.93 -9.51 -1.73
CA LYS A 105 -19.71 -10.08 -0.63
C LYS A 105 -19.89 -9.11 0.52
N VAL A 106 -18.80 -8.65 1.15
CA VAL A 106 -18.78 -7.77 2.31
C VAL A 106 -17.61 -6.80 2.22
N ASN A 107 -17.73 -5.62 2.85
CA ASN A 107 -16.68 -4.60 2.90
C ASN A 107 -16.12 -4.20 1.53
N GLN A 108 -17.01 -3.91 0.64
CA GLN A 108 -16.65 -3.42 -0.70
C GLN A 108 -16.07 -2.01 -0.70
#